data_4e91c6629d935c6c6f93da294874b482
#
_entry.id   4e91c6629d935c6c6f93da294874b482
#
_cell.length_a   1.000
_cell.length_b   1.000
_cell.length_c   1.000
_cell.angle_alpha   90.00
_cell.angle_beta   90.00
_cell.angle_gamma   90.00
#
_symmetry.space_group_name_H-M   'P 1'
#
loop_
_entity.id
_entity.type
_entity.pdbx_description
1 polymer ?
#
loop_
_entity_poly.entity_id
_entity_poly.type
_entity_poly.pdbx_seq_one_letter_code
_entity_poly.pdbx_strand_id
1 'polypeptide(L)'
;MSRYVNPFTDIGFKIIFGQPASKELLIILLNELLAGEHHIEDLVFLDKEDRADNIHDKGIIYDLYCRTDSGEFIIVEMQNRWHSHFLDRTLYYVCRAVSRQIENPLPKHIPIPENRDENGMLVKEEFVPYGKRYQLSTVYGVFLMNFKEAGLEEKFRTDTVVSDKDSGAVVNPHF
;
A
#
# COMPACT_ATOMS: atom_id res chain seq x y z
N MET A 1 -3.07 5.90 -33.96
CA MET A 1 -2.93 6.12 -32.52
C MET A 1 -4.04 5.33 -31.81
N SER A 2 -3.69 4.57 -30.77
CA SER A 2 -4.72 3.85 -30.00
C SER A 2 -5.66 4.87 -29.33
N ARG A 3 -6.97 4.65 -29.46
CA ARG A 3 -8.01 5.50 -28.86
C ARG A 3 -8.15 5.23 -27.36
N TYR A 4 -7.58 4.12 -26.87
CA TYR A 4 -7.74 3.63 -25.50
C TYR A 4 -6.38 3.57 -24.81
N VAL A 5 -6.40 3.86 -23.51
CA VAL A 5 -5.24 3.69 -22.63
C VAL A 5 -5.09 2.21 -22.29
N ASN A 6 -3.87 1.68 -22.40
CA ASN A 6 -3.58 0.31 -21.99
C ASN A 6 -3.33 0.26 -20.47
N PRO A 7 -4.20 -0.41 -19.68
CA PRO A 7 -4.05 -0.49 -18.23
C PRO A 7 -2.83 -1.27 -17.75
N PHE A 8 -2.25 -2.11 -18.61
CA PHE A 8 -1.07 -2.93 -18.28
C PHE A 8 0.26 -2.19 -18.45
N THR A 9 0.23 -0.90 -18.68
CA THR A 9 1.43 -0.06 -18.66
C THR A 9 1.43 0.78 -17.40
N ASP A 10 2.62 1.08 -16.87
CA ASP A 10 2.81 1.94 -15.69
C ASP A 10 2.05 3.27 -15.82
N ILE A 11 2.23 3.96 -16.95
CA ILE A 11 1.52 5.22 -17.23
C ILE A 11 0.01 5.00 -17.34
N GLY A 12 -0.42 3.97 -18.05
CA GLY A 12 -1.84 3.68 -18.25
C GLY A 12 -2.54 3.32 -16.95
N PHE A 13 -1.90 2.51 -16.11
CA PHE A 13 -2.40 2.16 -14.79
C PHE A 13 -2.60 3.40 -13.90
N LYS A 14 -1.58 4.25 -13.82
CA LYS A 14 -1.63 5.51 -13.05
C LYS A 14 -2.69 6.49 -13.57
N ILE A 15 -2.89 6.56 -14.89
CA ILE A 15 -3.95 7.40 -15.47
C ILE A 15 -5.34 6.88 -15.07
N ILE A 16 -5.56 5.56 -15.10
CA ILE A 16 -6.86 4.95 -14.84
C ILE A 16 -7.18 4.94 -13.34
N PHE A 17 -6.23 4.54 -12.49
CA PHE A 17 -6.47 4.26 -11.07
C PHE A 17 -5.84 5.27 -10.11
N GLY A 18 -4.86 6.06 -10.54
CA GLY A 18 -4.07 6.95 -9.69
C GLY A 18 -4.60 8.38 -9.60
N GLN A 19 -5.82 8.64 -10.03
CA GLN A 19 -6.42 9.98 -10.01
C GLN A 19 -7.52 10.08 -8.95
N PRO A 20 -7.67 11.20 -8.24
CA PRO A 20 -8.79 11.39 -7.30
C PRO A 20 -10.16 11.15 -7.94
N ALA A 21 -10.32 11.50 -9.21
CA ALA A 21 -11.56 11.29 -9.97
C ALA A 21 -11.89 9.81 -10.23
N SER A 22 -10.93 8.91 -10.15
CA SER A 22 -11.08 7.45 -10.34
C SER A 22 -10.96 6.66 -9.03
N LYS A 23 -11.06 7.31 -7.89
CA LYS A 23 -10.96 6.67 -6.57
C LYS A 23 -11.94 5.51 -6.41
N GLU A 24 -13.21 5.71 -6.78
CA GLU A 24 -14.23 4.66 -6.71
C GLU A 24 -13.87 3.42 -7.56
N LEU A 25 -13.29 3.64 -8.74
CA LEU A 25 -12.84 2.54 -9.59
C LEU A 25 -11.69 1.74 -8.95
N LEU A 26 -10.77 2.43 -8.26
CA LEU A 26 -9.72 1.78 -7.50
C LEU A 26 -10.28 0.98 -6.32
N ILE A 27 -11.25 1.52 -5.58
CA ILE A 27 -11.92 0.83 -4.47
C ILE A 27 -12.60 -0.45 -4.96
N ILE A 28 -13.34 -0.39 -6.07
CA ILE A 28 -13.97 -1.56 -6.68
C ILE A 28 -12.92 -2.63 -7.03
N LEU A 29 -11.84 -2.24 -7.71
CA LEU A 29 -10.75 -3.15 -8.05
C LEU A 29 -10.13 -3.81 -6.81
N LEU A 30 -9.82 -3.02 -5.78
CA LEU A 30 -9.21 -3.53 -4.56
C LEU A 30 -10.15 -4.45 -3.78
N ASN A 31 -11.43 -4.13 -3.69
CA ASN A 31 -12.42 -4.99 -3.05
C ASN A 31 -12.58 -6.34 -3.76
N GLU A 32 -12.49 -6.38 -5.08
CA GLU A 32 -12.48 -7.64 -5.83
C GLU A 32 -11.19 -8.45 -5.60
N LEU A 33 -10.03 -7.76 -5.56
CA LEU A 33 -8.74 -8.42 -5.33
C LEU A 33 -8.55 -8.88 -3.88
N LEU A 34 -9.11 -8.16 -2.90
CA LEU A 34 -9.01 -8.47 -1.47
C LEU A 34 -10.28 -9.16 -0.94
N ALA A 35 -11.12 -9.68 -1.81
CA ALA A 35 -12.37 -10.32 -1.44
C ALA A 35 -12.14 -11.45 -0.43
N GLY A 36 -12.85 -11.38 0.71
CA GLY A 36 -12.71 -12.32 1.82
C GLY A 36 -11.70 -11.93 2.89
N GLU A 37 -10.85 -10.93 2.63
CA GLU A 37 -9.87 -10.42 3.60
C GLU A 37 -10.37 -9.12 4.25
N HIS A 38 -10.70 -8.14 3.43
CA HIS A 38 -11.08 -6.81 3.87
C HIS A 38 -12.07 -6.17 2.89
N HIS A 39 -12.94 -5.30 3.40
CA HIS A 39 -13.83 -4.47 2.59
C HIS A 39 -13.50 -2.99 2.83
N ILE A 40 -13.16 -2.31 1.76
CA ILE A 40 -12.77 -0.90 1.73
C ILE A 40 -14.01 -0.07 1.41
N GLU A 41 -14.43 0.80 2.32
CA GLU A 41 -15.51 1.76 2.10
C GLU A 41 -14.98 3.05 1.47
N ASP A 42 -13.85 3.51 1.95
CA ASP A 42 -13.17 4.70 1.43
C ASP A 42 -11.64 4.57 1.53
N LEU A 43 -10.91 5.37 0.76
CA LEU A 43 -9.46 5.48 0.85
C LEU A 43 -8.99 6.89 0.53
N VAL A 44 -7.77 7.19 0.97
CA VAL A 44 -7.04 8.39 0.55
C VAL A 44 -5.73 8.00 -0.09
N PHE A 45 -5.36 8.72 -1.14
CA PHE A 45 -4.04 8.61 -1.73
C PHE A 45 -3.01 9.27 -0.81
N LEU A 46 -1.91 8.58 -0.57
CA LEU A 46 -0.76 9.09 0.16
C LEU A 46 0.34 9.52 -0.81
N ASP A 47 1.36 10.21 -0.29
CA ASP A 47 2.55 10.49 -1.07
C ASP A 47 3.23 9.17 -1.44
N LYS A 48 3.37 8.94 -2.73
CA LYS A 48 3.96 7.74 -3.29
C LYS A 48 5.50 7.74 -3.25
N GLU A 49 6.11 8.91 -2.98
CA GLU A 49 7.56 9.03 -2.90
C GLU A 49 8.03 8.79 -1.46
N ASP A 50 8.65 7.65 -1.24
CA ASP A 50 9.42 7.38 -0.03
C ASP A 50 10.87 7.75 -0.28
N ARG A 51 11.24 8.97 0.09
CA ARG A 51 12.58 9.49 -0.13
C ARG A 51 13.59 8.77 0.76
N ALA A 52 14.80 8.62 0.22
CA ALA A 52 15.92 8.12 0.99
C ALA A 52 16.26 9.08 2.14
N ASP A 53 16.40 8.54 3.36
CA ASP A 53 16.77 9.35 4.53
C ASP A 53 18.26 9.69 4.57
N ASN A 54 19.07 8.91 3.84
CA ASN A 54 20.51 9.12 3.73
C ASN A 54 21.06 8.65 2.37
N ILE A 55 22.34 8.96 2.08
CA ILE A 55 23.01 8.68 0.80
C ILE A 55 23.04 7.19 0.43
N HIS A 56 22.97 6.31 1.42
CA HIS A 56 23.03 4.85 1.21
C HIS A 56 21.66 4.21 1.10
N ASP A 57 20.61 4.93 1.39
CA ASP A 57 19.23 4.47 1.26
C ASP A 57 18.76 4.54 -0.18
N LYS A 58 17.98 3.53 -0.58
CA LYS A 58 17.31 3.52 -1.87
C LYS A 58 15.88 4.01 -1.69
N GLY A 59 15.60 5.21 -2.16
CA GLY A 59 14.24 5.73 -2.21
C GLY A 59 13.32 4.83 -3.03
N ILE A 60 12.05 4.79 -2.65
CA ILE A 60 11.00 4.04 -3.33
C ILE A 60 10.02 5.02 -3.92
N ILE A 61 9.53 4.72 -5.12
CA ILE A 61 8.37 5.39 -5.70
C ILE A 61 7.34 4.29 -5.97
N TYR A 62 6.26 4.33 -5.21
CA TYR A 62 5.12 3.44 -5.41
C TYR A 62 4.31 3.88 -6.64
N ASP A 63 3.67 2.94 -7.32
CA ASP A 63 2.70 3.29 -8.35
C ASP A 63 1.48 3.96 -7.71
N LEU A 64 0.88 3.29 -6.72
CA LEU A 64 -0.13 3.87 -5.84
C LEU A 64 0.19 3.50 -4.39
N TYR A 65 -0.02 4.45 -3.49
CA TYR A 65 0.05 4.25 -2.06
C TYR A 65 -1.17 4.89 -1.42
N CYS A 66 -1.94 4.10 -0.68
CA CYS A 66 -3.24 4.50 -0.16
C CYS A 66 -3.36 4.11 1.31
N ARG A 67 -4.26 4.78 2.01
CA ARG A 67 -4.73 4.40 3.33
C ARG A 67 -6.24 4.29 3.31
N THR A 68 -6.78 3.20 3.88
CA THR A 68 -8.22 2.97 4.00
C THR A 68 -8.81 3.78 5.15
N ASP A 69 -10.13 3.88 5.16
CA ASP A 69 -10.91 4.47 6.27
C ASP A 69 -10.68 3.75 7.60
N SER A 70 -10.50 2.42 7.57
CA SER A 70 -10.16 1.60 8.75
C SER A 70 -8.69 1.68 9.17
N GLY A 71 -7.83 2.31 8.36
CA GLY A 71 -6.46 2.67 8.72
C GLY A 71 -5.38 1.76 8.18
N GLU A 72 -5.71 0.75 7.38
CA GLU A 72 -4.74 -0.10 6.70
C GLU A 72 -4.06 0.66 5.55
N PHE A 73 -2.86 0.23 5.22
CA PHE A 73 -2.09 0.75 4.09
C PHE A 73 -2.16 -0.20 2.91
N ILE A 74 -2.29 0.35 1.72
CA ILE A 74 -2.31 -0.44 0.48
C ILE A 74 -1.29 0.12 -0.49
N ILE A 75 -0.35 -0.74 -0.91
CA ILE A 75 0.56 -0.49 -2.01
C ILE A 75 -0.01 -1.21 -3.22
N VAL A 76 -0.13 -0.52 -4.35
CA VAL A 76 -0.48 -1.17 -5.62
C VAL A 76 0.61 -0.88 -6.63
N GLU A 77 1.13 -1.95 -7.24
CA GLU A 77 2.20 -1.90 -8.24
C GLU A 77 1.76 -2.62 -9.52
N MET A 78 1.97 -2.00 -10.67
CA MET A 78 1.77 -2.61 -11.98
C MET A 78 3.12 -3.02 -12.58
N GLN A 79 3.36 -4.32 -12.70
CA GLN A 79 4.59 -4.87 -13.24
C GLN A 79 4.36 -5.48 -14.63
N ASN A 80 4.79 -4.76 -15.66
CA ASN A 80 4.59 -5.19 -17.04
C ASN A 80 5.67 -6.17 -17.54
N ARG A 81 6.84 -6.20 -16.91
CA ARG A 81 7.97 -7.04 -17.34
C ARG A 81 8.58 -7.77 -16.16
N TRP A 82 8.89 -9.04 -16.38
CA TRP A 82 9.64 -9.84 -15.42
C TRP A 82 11.07 -9.32 -15.22
N HIS A 83 11.57 -9.45 -13.99
CA HIS A 83 12.98 -9.27 -13.64
C HIS A 83 13.35 -10.19 -12.48
N SER A 84 14.63 -10.60 -12.41
CA SER A 84 15.15 -11.63 -11.51
C SER A 84 15.00 -11.34 -10.00
N HIS A 85 14.79 -10.09 -9.62
CA HIS A 85 14.66 -9.66 -8.21
C HIS A 85 13.26 -9.13 -7.89
N PHE A 86 12.25 -9.63 -8.61
CA PHE A 86 10.88 -9.15 -8.42
C PHE A 86 10.38 -9.43 -7.00
N LEU A 87 10.51 -10.66 -6.50
CA LEU A 87 10.06 -11.04 -5.17
C LEU A 87 10.80 -10.29 -4.06
N ASP A 88 12.11 -10.11 -4.18
CA ASP A 88 12.90 -9.30 -3.24
C ASP A 88 12.41 -7.85 -3.19
N ARG A 89 12.07 -7.31 -4.36
CA ARG A 89 11.54 -5.95 -4.47
C ARG A 89 10.16 -5.84 -3.83
N THR A 90 9.25 -6.79 -4.04
CA THR A 90 7.92 -6.77 -3.41
C THR A 90 8.02 -6.81 -1.90
N LEU A 91 8.86 -7.68 -1.36
CA LEU A 91 9.13 -7.75 0.07
C LEU A 91 9.72 -6.43 0.61
N TYR A 92 10.73 -5.88 -0.08
CA TYR A 92 11.34 -4.61 0.32
C TYR A 92 10.31 -3.47 0.38
N TYR A 93 9.41 -3.38 -0.59
CA TYR A 93 8.36 -2.36 -0.64
C TYR A 93 7.39 -2.46 0.55
N VAL A 94 6.92 -3.65 0.86
CA VAL A 94 6.02 -3.87 2.00
C VAL A 94 6.74 -3.59 3.33
N CYS A 95 7.96 -4.12 3.52
CA CYS A 95 8.77 -3.86 4.71
C CYS A 95 9.02 -2.36 4.93
N ARG A 96 9.27 -1.62 3.85
CA ARG A 96 9.49 -0.17 3.94
C ARG A 96 8.23 0.57 4.39
N ALA A 97 7.06 0.23 3.86
CA ALA A 97 5.80 0.82 4.29
C ALA A 97 5.46 0.49 5.75
N VAL A 98 5.83 -0.70 6.23
CA VAL A 98 5.72 -1.05 7.66
C VAL A 98 6.66 -0.21 8.52
N SER A 99 7.94 -0.12 8.13
CA SER A 99 8.94 0.66 8.86
C SER A 99 8.54 2.14 8.99
N ARG A 100 8.02 2.72 7.93
CA ARG A 100 7.57 4.11 7.89
C ARG A 100 6.46 4.44 8.87
N GLN A 101 5.63 3.49 9.27
CA GLN A 101 4.61 3.72 10.30
C GLN A 101 5.21 4.08 11.66
N ILE A 102 6.44 3.62 11.94
CA ILE A 102 7.16 3.91 13.19
C ILE A 102 8.04 5.16 13.04
N GLU A 103 8.69 5.30 11.89
CA GLU A 103 9.60 6.41 11.60
C GLU A 103 8.85 7.73 11.43
N ASN A 104 7.72 7.68 10.69
CA ASN A 104 6.87 8.82 10.40
C ASN A 104 5.39 8.46 10.65
N PRO A 105 4.95 8.38 11.91
CA PRO A 105 3.60 7.98 12.23
C PRO A 105 2.59 8.98 11.65
N LEU A 106 1.74 8.52 10.74
CA LEU A 106 0.61 9.30 10.28
C LEU A 106 -0.45 9.40 11.39
N PRO A 107 -1.19 10.51 11.49
CA PRO A 107 -2.32 10.62 12.41
C PRO A 107 -3.26 9.44 12.25
N LYS A 108 -3.72 8.83 13.34
CA LYS A 108 -4.64 7.67 13.31
C LYS A 108 -5.97 7.98 12.61
N HIS A 109 -6.38 9.24 12.63
CA HIS A 109 -7.46 9.76 11.81
C HIS A 109 -6.88 10.77 10.84
N ILE A 110 -7.22 10.64 9.56
CA ILE A 110 -7.03 11.72 8.61
C ILE A 110 -7.88 12.86 9.14
N PRO A 111 -7.31 14.02 9.49
CA PRO A 111 -8.13 15.12 9.91
C PRO A 111 -9.10 15.43 8.76
N ILE A 112 -10.40 15.21 8.98
CA ILE A 112 -11.40 15.89 8.17
C ILE A 112 -11.04 17.38 8.28
N PRO A 113 -11.00 18.16 7.17
CA PRO A 113 -10.44 19.52 7.17
C PRO A 113 -11.03 20.53 8.18
N GLU A 114 -11.95 20.10 9.05
CA GLU A 114 -12.71 20.94 9.97
C GLU A 114 -12.19 20.96 11.43
N ASN A 115 -11.16 20.20 11.80
CA ASN A 115 -10.61 20.25 13.17
C ASN A 115 -9.46 21.26 13.29
N ARG A 116 -9.75 22.50 12.95
CA ARG A 116 -9.02 23.65 13.49
C ARG A 116 -9.75 24.11 14.74
N ASP A 117 -8.99 24.41 15.82
CA ASP A 117 -9.55 25.07 16.97
C ASP A 117 -10.14 26.46 16.57
N GLU A 118 -10.87 27.07 17.47
CA GLU A 118 -11.52 28.36 17.24
C GLU A 118 -10.54 29.49 16.82
N ASN A 119 -9.22 29.24 16.91
CA ASN A 119 -8.12 30.12 16.56
C ASN A 119 -7.40 29.73 15.26
N GLY A 120 -7.85 28.69 14.56
CA GLY A 120 -7.25 28.20 13.31
C GLY A 120 -5.95 27.43 13.50
N MET A 121 -5.59 27.04 14.73
CA MET A 121 -4.39 26.30 15.07
C MET A 121 -4.63 24.79 14.95
N LEU A 122 -3.71 24.07 14.32
CA LEU A 122 -3.73 22.59 14.27
C LEU A 122 -3.75 22.06 15.70
N VAL A 123 -4.76 21.24 16.01
CA VAL A 123 -4.86 20.56 17.32
C VAL A 123 -3.62 19.71 17.53
N LYS A 124 -2.98 19.88 18.67
CA LYS A 124 -1.70 19.31 19.11
C LYS A 124 -1.55 17.84 18.74
N GLU A 125 -0.35 17.48 18.26
CA GLU A 125 0.12 16.10 18.20
C GLU A 125 -0.11 15.41 19.55
N GLU A 126 -0.96 14.37 19.57
CA GLU A 126 -1.13 13.54 20.75
C GLU A 126 0.20 12.84 21.04
N PHE A 127 0.75 13.06 22.23
CA PHE A 127 1.89 12.30 22.71
C PHE A 127 1.57 10.81 22.73
N VAL A 128 2.15 10.05 21.81
CA VAL A 128 1.97 8.59 21.75
C VAL A 128 2.90 7.94 22.77
N PRO A 129 2.37 7.29 23.84
CA PRO A 129 3.17 6.58 24.81
C PRO A 129 4.11 5.54 24.16
N TYR A 130 5.31 5.34 24.72
CA TYR A 130 6.34 4.45 24.17
C TYR A 130 5.82 3.06 23.79
N GLY A 131 4.93 2.46 24.58
CA GLY A 131 4.32 1.14 24.30
C GLY A 131 3.37 1.11 23.10
N LYS A 132 2.87 2.27 22.63
CA LYS A 132 2.03 2.38 21.42
C LYS A 132 2.83 2.65 20.16
N ARG A 133 4.15 2.90 20.24
CA ARG A 133 5.00 3.19 19.08
C ARG A 133 5.14 2.02 18.11
N TYR A 134 4.96 0.79 18.58
CA TYR A 134 5.04 -0.42 17.77
C TYR A 134 3.67 -0.97 17.36
N GLN A 135 2.59 -0.20 17.52
CA GLN A 135 1.27 -0.60 17.05
C GLN A 135 1.20 -0.35 15.54
N LEU A 136 1.41 -1.39 14.77
CA LEU A 136 1.34 -1.37 13.31
C LEU A 136 -0.10 -1.51 12.83
N SER A 137 -0.41 -0.84 11.72
CA SER A 137 -1.57 -1.14 10.88
C SER A 137 -1.17 -2.14 9.80
N THR A 138 -2.14 -2.92 9.34
CA THR A 138 -1.92 -3.88 8.24
C THR A 138 -1.44 -3.16 6.97
N VAL A 139 -0.52 -3.78 6.26
CA VAL A 139 -0.04 -3.33 4.95
C VAL A 139 -0.35 -4.41 3.92
N TYR A 140 -1.21 -4.09 2.96
CA TYR A 140 -1.46 -4.93 1.80
C TYR A 140 -0.57 -4.51 0.63
N GLY A 141 0.21 -5.44 0.10
CA GLY A 141 0.95 -5.26 -1.15
C GLY A 141 0.22 -5.96 -2.29
N VAL A 142 -0.37 -5.20 -3.20
CA VAL A 142 -1.05 -5.71 -4.40
C VAL A 142 -0.14 -5.52 -5.60
N PHE A 143 0.39 -6.62 -6.14
CA PHE A 143 1.32 -6.62 -7.26
C PHE A 143 0.65 -7.23 -8.49
N LEU A 144 0.26 -6.39 -9.42
CA LEU A 144 -0.38 -6.80 -10.68
C LEU A 144 0.69 -7.12 -11.71
N MET A 145 0.79 -8.39 -12.10
CA MET A 145 1.85 -8.87 -12.98
C MET A 145 1.31 -9.21 -14.37
N ASN A 146 1.95 -8.72 -15.42
CA ASN A 146 1.70 -9.13 -16.79
C ASN A 146 2.72 -10.20 -17.27
N PHE A 147 3.14 -11.07 -16.35
CA PHE A 147 4.04 -12.20 -16.58
C PHE A 147 3.74 -13.29 -15.55
N LYS A 148 4.33 -14.48 -15.77
CA LYS A 148 4.26 -15.59 -14.81
C LYS A 148 5.55 -15.67 -14.00
N GLU A 149 5.41 -15.84 -12.70
CA GLU A 149 6.55 -16.10 -11.81
C GLU A 149 6.78 -17.60 -11.67
N ALA A 150 8.04 -18.02 -11.63
CA ALA A 150 8.40 -19.42 -11.55
C ALA A 150 7.79 -20.12 -10.32
N GLY A 151 7.09 -21.24 -10.54
CA GLY A 151 6.38 -21.98 -9.50
C GLY A 151 4.98 -21.45 -9.16
N LEU A 152 4.52 -20.36 -9.80
CA LEU A 152 3.19 -19.77 -9.58
C LEU A 152 2.37 -19.69 -10.88
N GLU A 153 2.79 -20.36 -11.94
CA GLU A 153 2.26 -20.21 -13.30
C GLU A 153 0.79 -20.60 -13.44
N GLU A 154 0.35 -21.56 -12.65
CA GLU A 154 -1.02 -22.09 -12.69
C GLU A 154 -2.02 -21.23 -11.89
N LYS A 155 -1.54 -20.26 -11.12
CA LYS A 155 -2.39 -19.43 -10.28
C LYS A 155 -2.70 -18.09 -10.93
N PHE A 156 -3.94 -17.65 -10.81
CA PHE A 156 -4.35 -16.29 -11.14
C PHE A 156 -3.99 -15.32 -10.00
N ARG A 157 -4.20 -15.72 -8.74
CA ARG A 157 -3.87 -14.97 -7.53
C ARG A 157 -2.99 -15.83 -6.62
N THR A 158 -1.99 -15.22 -6.02
CA THR A 158 -1.17 -15.83 -4.97
C THR A 158 -1.14 -14.89 -3.78
N ASP A 159 -1.55 -15.40 -2.63
CA ASP A 159 -1.49 -14.68 -1.36
C ASP A 159 -0.27 -15.17 -0.59
N THR A 160 0.48 -14.23 -0.02
CA THR A 160 1.66 -14.51 0.79
C THR A 160 1.50 -13.91 2.17
N VAL A 161 1.86 -14.66 3.19
CA VAL A 161 1.75 -14.24 4.60
C VAL A 161 3.00 -14.67 5.37
N VAL A 162 3.27 -14.01 6.49
CA VAL A 162 4.29 -14.44 7.43
C VAL A 162 3.71 -15.52 8.34
N SER A 163 4.19 -16.74 8.19
CA SER A 163 3.67 -17.91 8.91
C SER A 163 4.77 -18.69 9.61
N ASP A 164 4.39 -19.41 10.65
CA ASP A 164 5.24 -20.44 11.25
C ASP A 164 5.48 -21.57 10.25
N LYS A 165 6.73 -21.95 10.05
CA LYS A 165 7.13 -22.89 9.00
C LYS A 165 6.59 -24.30 9.22
N ASP A 166 6.43 -24.71 10.48
CA ASP A 166 6.06 -26.09 10.82
C ASP A 166 4.55 -26.25 10.88
N SER A 167 3.84 -25.30 11.45
CA SER A 167 2.37 -25.34 11.63
C SER A 167 1.59 -24.65 10.50
N GLY A 168 2.23 -23.77 9.75
CA GLY A 168 1.56 -22.90 8.79
C GLY A 168 0.71 -21.78 9.43
N ALA A 169 0.72 -21.66 10.74
CA ALA A 169 -0.06 -20.63 11.43
C ALA A 169 0.47 -19.23 11.11
N VAL A 170 -0.42 -18.31 10.77
CA VAL A 170 -0.06 -16.91 10.54
C VAL A 170 0.41 -16.30 11.87
N VAL A 171 1.66 -15.84 11.93
CA VAL A 171 2.26 -15.30 13.14
C VAL A 171 2.22 -13.78 13.18
N ASN A 172 2.07 -13.13 12.04
CA ASN A 172 1.88 -11.70 11.97
C ASN A 172 0.72 -11.35 11.03
N PRO A 173 -0.42 -10.89 11.57
CA PRO A 173 -1.59 -10.56 10.76
C PRO A 173 -1.46 -9.22 10.01
N HIS A 174 -0.35 -8.49 10.20
CA HIS A 174 -0.10 -7.20 9.55
C HIS A 174 0.78 -7.29 8.29
N PHE A 175 1.08 -8.53 7.87
CA PHE A 175 1.88 -8.85 6.68
C PHE A 175 1.13 -9.79 5.77
#